data_8616b664e858ed19a545b7e3676d027f
#
_entry.id   8616b664e858ed19a545b7e3676d027f
#
_cell.length_a   1.000
_cell.length_b   1.000
_cell.length_c   1.000
_cell.angle_alpha   90.00
_cell.angle_beta   90.00
_cell.angle_gamma   90.00
#
_symmetry.space_group_name_H-M   'P 1'
#
loop_
_entity.id
_entity.type
_entity.pdbx_description
1 polymer ?
#
loop_
_entity_poly.entity_id
_entity_poly.type
_entity_poly.pdbx_seq_one_letter_code
_entity_poly.pdbx_strand_id
1 'polypeptide(L)'
;MPASSGSTLGVMVRDKQTNAFFGAAAAGTLVIQVCGDCGYRQFPQPFTPGTSHCHACASSDLSWQPVSGQGSLVTWTAMQNRPEPDGTPAPVIIVAVIELDEGPWVHTQLRDVAIQDLTPGLPLRVGFEQPDGGEPLPVFLPAQRRISVE
;
A
#
# COMPACT_ATOMS: atom_id res chain seq x y z
N MET A 1 -19.01 15.47 10.57
CA MET A 1 -18.94 15.00 9.87
C MET A 1 -18.53 13.96 9.60
N PRO A 2 -18.92 13.73 9.24
CA PRO A 2 -18.60 12.54 9.19
C PRO A 2 -17.58 12.20 8.45
N ALA A 3 -16.81 11.79 8.87
CA ALA A 3 -15.68 11.35 8.37
C ALA A 3 -15.79 10.62 7.15
N SER A 4 -14.76 10.35 6.54
CA SER A 4 -14.69 9.53 5.39
C SER A 4 -15.28 8.22 5.71
N SER A 5 -16.51 8.07 5.51
CA SER A 5 -17.18 6.91 5.91
C SER A 5 -16.61 5.71 5.21
N GLY A 6 -16.26 4.71 5.93
CA GLY A 6 -15.81 3.46 5.40
C GLY A 6 -14.31 3.31 5.21
N SER A 7 -13.55 4.38 5.23
CA SER A 7 -12.10 4.23 5.08
C SER A 7 -11.43 4.07 6.43
N THR A 8 -10.52 3.10 6.53
CA THR A 8 -9.69 2.90 7.71
C THR A 8 -8.30 3.48 7.52
N LEU A 9 -8.05 4.14 6.40
CA LEU A 9 -6.76 4.77 6.13
C LEU A 9 -6.76 6.20 6.66
N GLY A 10 -5.61 6.63 7.13
CA GLY A 10 -5.45 8.02 7.53
C GLY A 10 -5.39 8.95 6.33
N VAL A 11 -5.58 10.24 6.61
CA VAL A 11 -5.48 11.26 5.57
C VAL A 11 -4.02 11.61 5.37
N MET A 12 -3.58 11.53 4.12
CA MET A 12 -2.22 11.93 3.74
C MET A 12 -2.30 13.10 2.78
N VAL A 13 -1.35 14.01 2.93
CA VAL A 13 -1.24 15.18 2.06
C VAL A 13 0.11 15.14 1.38
N ARG A 14 0.11 15.33 0.07
CA ARG A 14 1.37 15.22 -0.69
C ARG A 14 2.28 16.42 -0.42
N ASP A 15 3.55 16.17 -0.60
CA ASP A 15 4.57 17.21 -0.56
C ASP A 15 5.51 17.00 -1.75
N LYS A 16 6.63 17.73 -1.76
CA LYS A 16 7.55 17.61 -2.88
C LYS A 16 8.13 16.21 -3.04
N GLN A 17 8.37 15.52 -1.92
CA GLN A 17 8.93 14.18 -1.96
C GLN A 17 7.94 13.15 -2.46
N THR A 18 6.68 13.32 -2.11
CA THR A 18 5.65 12.31 -2.41
C THR A 18 4.81 12.68 -3.61
N ASN A 19 5.05 13.83 -4.23
CA ASN A 19 4.19 14.31 -5.31
C ASN A 19 4.10 13.32 -6.47
N ALA A 20 5.22 12.74 -6.88
CA ALA A 20 5.22 11.77 -7.97
C ALA A 20 4.46 10.51 -7.60
N PHE A 21 4.60 10.06 -6.35
CA PHE A 21 3.91 8.86 -5.88
C PHE A 21 2.40 9.06 -5.90
N PHE A 22 1.92 10.15 -5.33
CA PHE A 22 0.48 10.39 -5.26
C PHE A 22 -0.11 10.79 -6.61
N GLY A 23 0.68 11.46 -7.46
CA GLY A 23 0.23 11.75 -8.82
C GLY A 23 0.01 10.48 -9.62
N ALA A 24 0.92 9.52 -9.49
CA ALA A 24 0.74 8.23 -10.15
C ALA A 24 -0.42 7.46 -9.55
N ALA A 25 -0.57 7.50 -8.22
CA ALA A 25 -1.67 6.82 -7.55
C ALA A 25 -3.02 7.37 -8.00
N ALA A 26 -3.12 8.67 -8.22
CA ALA A 26 -4.35 9.28 -8.72
C ALA A 26 -4.70 8.77 -10.11
N ALA A 27 -3.70 8.33 -10.87
CA ALA A 27 -3.92 7.74 -12.20
C ALA A 27 -4.04 6.21 -12.14
N GLY A 28 -4.02 5.64 -10.94
CA GLY A 28 -4.18 4.19 -10.77
C GLY A 28 -2.89 3.40 -10.90
N THR A 29 -1.74 4.05 -10.81
CA THR A 29 -0.45 3.41 -11.00
C THR A 29 0.37 3.46 -9.71
N LEU A 30 0.92 2.32 -9.32
CA LEU A 30 1.86 2.25 -8.22
C LEU A 30 3.28 2.44 -8.75
N VAL A 31 4.04 3.33 -8.11
CA VAL A 31 5.43 3.56 -8.49
C VAL A 31 6.34 3.30 -7.29
N ILE A 32 7.57 2.89 -7.59
CA ILE A 32 8.59 2.67 -6.59
C ILE A 32 9.83 3.49 -6.95
N GLN A 33 10.80 3.51 -6.05
CA GLN A 33 12.05 4.19 -6.31
C GLN A 33 13.11 3.19 -6.77
N VAL A 34 13.87 3.57 -7.79
CA VAL A 34 14.97 2.75 -8.32
C VAL A 34 16.23 3.61 -8.31
N CYS A 35 17.29 3.06 -7.73
CA CYS A 35 18.57 3.76 -7.64
C CYS A 35 19.27 3.75 -8.99
N GLY A 36 19.70 4.92 -9.45
CA GLY A 36 20.45 5.04 -10.68
C GLY A 36 21.87 4.55 -10.58
N ASP A 37 22.40 4.44 -9.36
CA ASP A 37 23.79 4.02 -9.17
C ASP A 37 23.93 2.51 -9.00
N CYS A 38 23.07 1.89 -8.20
CA CYS A 38 23.21 0.45 -7.94
C CYS A 38 22.04 -0.39 -8.43
N GLY A 39 20.97 0.23 -8.89
CA GLY A 39 19.81 -0.49 -9.40
C GLY A 39 18.88 -1.04 -8.36
N TYR A 40 19.12 -0.75 -7.08
CA TYR A 40 18.27 -1.25 -6.02
C TYR A 40 16.86 -0.68 -6.13
N ARG A 41 15.86 -1.53 -5.94
CA ARG A 41 14.46 -1.12 -5.97
C ARG A 41 13.93 -1.07 -4.55
N GLN A 42 13.26 0.01 -4.21
CA GLN A 42 12.74 0.19 -2.86
C GLN A 42 11.39 0.87 -2.88
N PHE A 43 10.57 0.54 -1.89
CA PHE A 43 9.33 1.25 -1.70
C PHE A 43 9.64 2.55 -0.93
N PRO A 44 9.03 3.67 -1.31
CA PRO A 44 9.34 4.94 -0.66
C PRO A 44 8.99 4.93 0.82
N GLN A 45 9.74 5.68 1.60
CA GLN A 45 9.50 5.85 3.02
C GLN A 45 8.92 7.25 3.25
N PRO A 46 7.61 7.41 3.07
CA PRO A 46 7.03 8.76 3.05
C PRO A 46 7.10 9.49 4.38
N PHE A 47 7.40 8.77 5.45
CA PHE A 47 7.45 9.40 6.76
C PHE A 47 8.86 9.81 7.18
N THR A 48 9.85 9.56 6.33
CA THR A 48 11.21 9.98 6.63
C THR A 48 11.40 11.41 6.17
N PRO A 49 11.66 12.34 7.09
CA PRO A 49 11.88 13.73 6.67
C PRO A 49 13.20 13.85 5.91
N GLY A 50 13.24 14.82 5.02
CA GLY A 50 14.44 15.09 4.26
C GLY A 50 14.50 14.36 2.95
N THR A 51 15.66 14.28 2.36
CA THR A 51 15.84 13.67 1.06
C THR A 51 15.90 12.17 1.16
N SER A 52 15.19 11.48 0.26
CA SER A 52 15.27 10.04 0.19
C SER A 52 16.62 9.58 -0.34
N HIS A 53 17.08 8.46 0.17
CA HIS A 53 18.35 7.87 -0.25
C HIS A 53 18.15 6.38 -0.50
N CYS A 54 18.99 5.82 -1.35
CA CYS A 54 18.99 4.38 -1.59
C CYS A 54 19.35 3.63 -0.31
N HIS A 55 18.54 2.64 0.02
CA HIS A 55 18.77 1.85 1.24
C HIS A 55 19.97 0.94 1.11
N ALA A 56 20.42 0.65 -0.10
CA ALA A 56 21.54 -0.26 -0.33
C ALA A 56 22.87 0.48 -0.44
N CYS A 57 22.92 1.63 -1.10
CA CYS A 57 24.19 2.31 -1.35
C CYS A 57 24.21 3.78 -0.90
N ALA A 58 23.11 4.25 -0.35
CA ALA A 58 22.97 5.63 0.17
C ALA A 58 23.00 6.72 -0.90
N SER A 59 22.92 6.36 -2.18
CA SER A 59 22.88 7.35 -3.26
C SER A 59 21.58 8.14 -3.19
N SER A 60 21.64 9.40 -3.59
CA SER A 60 20.46 10.22 -3.74
C SER A 60 19.88 10.18 -5.16
N ASP A 61 20.51 9.40 -6.05
CA ASP A 61 20.05 9.30 -7.44
C ASP A 61 18.92 8.28 -7.56
N LEU A 62 17.74 8.69 -7.15
CA LEU A 62 16.56 7.83 -7.17
C LEU A 62 15.58 8.34 -8.22
N SER A 63 15.00 7.40 -8.97
CA SER A 63 13.96 7.71 -9.94
C SER A 63 12.70 6.93 -9.63
N TRP A 64 11.56 7.45 -10.04
CA TRP A 64 10.28 6.79 -9.87
C TRP A 64 10.00 5.92 -11.07
N GLN A 65 9.66 4.66 -10.83
CA GLN A 65 9.36 3.70 -11.88
C GLN A 65 8.04 3.00 -11.60
N PRO A 66 7.19 2.84 -12.61
CA PRO A 66 5.94 2.12 -12.41
C PRO A 66 6.19 0.63 -12.21
N VAL A 67 5.32 0.01 -11.43
CA VAL A 67 5.32 -1.44 -11.25
C VAL A 67 3.95 -1.98 -11.62
N SER A 68 3.89 -3.30 -11.75
CA SER A 68 2.65 -3.97 -12.17
C SER A 68 1.51 -3.81 -11.17
N GLY A 69 1.86 -3.58 -9.91
CA GLY A 69 0.86 -3.56 -8.85
C GLY A 69 0.50 -4.94 -8.35
N GLN A 70 1.20 -5.97 -8.80
CA GLN A 70 0.96 -7.34 -8.37
C GLN A 70 2.02 -7.79 -7.42
N GLY A 71 1.64 -8.64 -6.49
CA GLY A 71 2.57 -9.17 -5.51
C GLY A 71 1.97 -10.36 -4.80
N SER A 72 2.67 -10.80 -3.77
CA SER A 72 2.22 -11.94 -2.99
C SER A 72 2.32 -11.61 -1.50
N LEU A 73 1.44 -12.25 -0.73
CA LEU A 73 1.36 -12.02 0.70
C LEU A 73 2.53 -12.66 1.42
N VAL A 74 3.24 -11.87 2.23
CA VAL A 74 4.35 -12.38 3.04
C VAL A 74 3.85 -12.73 4.43
N THR A 75 3.23 -11.77 5.10
CA THR A 75 2.69 -11.97 6.43
C THR A 75 1.60 -10.94 6.70
N TRP A 76 0.85 -11.13 7.77
CA TRP A 76 -0.26 -10.25 8.09
C TRP A 76 -0.58 -10.30 9.56
N THR A 77 -1.34 -9.29 10.01
CA THR A 77 -1.91 -9.30 11.34
C THR A 77 -3.30 -8.66 11.26
N ALA A 78 -4.19 -9.10 12.11
CA ALA A 78 -5.51 -8.53 12.22
C ALA A 78 -5.55 -7.63 13.44
N MET A 79 -6.10 -6.43 13.26
CA MET A 79 -6.22 -5.46 14.33
C MET A 79 -7.68 -5.12 14.51
N GLN A 80 -8.11 -5.06 15.77
CA GLN A 80 -9.47 -4.67 16.06
C GLN A 80 -9.44 -3.58 17.11
N ASN A 81 -10.00 -2.44 16.76
CA ASN A 81 -10.06 -1.32 17.67
C ASN A 81 -11.17 -1.51 18.70
N ARG A 82 -11.22 -0.65 19.69
CA ARG A 82 -12.28 -0.67 20.66
C ARG A 82 -13.62 -0.40 19.99
N PRO A 83 -14.71 -0.99 20.50
CA PRO A 83 -16.02 -0.63 20.00
C PRO A 83 -16.29 0.85 20.19
N GLU A 84 -17.18 1.38 19.35
CA GLU A 84 -17.58 2.77 19.47
C GLU A 84 -18.32 2.99 20.79
N PRO A 85 -18.39 4.24 21.26
CA PRO A 85 -19.10 4.52 22.51
C PRO A 85 -20.56 4.06 22.53
N ASP A 86 -21.18 3.93 21.36
CA ASP A 86 -22.55 3.44 21.25
C ASP A 86 -22.64 1.93 21.21
N GLY A 87 -21.51 1.22 21.35
CA GLY A 87 -21.47 -0.23 21.33
C GLY A 87 -21.29 -0.84 19.97
N THR A 88 -21.22 -0.05 18.91
CA THR A 88 -21.01 -0.57 17.57
C THR A 88 -19.60 -1.17 17.47
N PRO A 89 -19.46 -2.42 17.00
CA PRO A 89 -18.14 -3.01 16.86
C PRO A 89 -17.30 -2.28 15.82
N ALA A 90 -16.03 -2.07 16.12
CA ALA A 90 -15.11 -1.52 15.15
C ALA A 90 -14.77 -2.56 14.09
N PRO A 91 -14.52 -2.14 12.85
CA PRO A 91 -14.14 -3.10 11.81
C PRO A 91 -12.78 -3.70 12.12
N VAL A 92 -12.59 -4.94 11.67
CA VAL A 92 -11.29 -5.59 11.73
C VAL A 92 -10.45 -5.08 10.57
N ILE A 93 -9.25 -4.65 10.88
CA ILE A 93 -8.31 -4.14 9.89
C ILE A 93 -7.22 -5.19 9.71
N ILE A 94 -6.97 -5.60 8.48
CA ILE A 94 -5.88 -6.52 8.18
C ILE A 94 -4.74 -5.71 7.61
N VAL A 95 -3.61 -5.71 8.34
CA VAL A 95 -2.39 -5.05 7.91
C VAL A 95 -1.44 -6.14 7.43
N ALA A 96 -0.83 -5.93 6.29
CA ALA A 96 -0.05 -6.98 5.65
C ALA A 96 1.26 -6.45 5.10
N VAL A 97 2.20 -7.37 4.93
CA VAL A 97 3.42 -7.14 4.18
C VAL A 97 3.26 -7.89 2.86
N ILE A 98 3.41 -7.18 1.76
CA ILE A 98 3.26 -7.73 0.41
C ILE A 98 4.60 -7.60 -0.30
N GLU A 99 5.05 -8.68 -0.92
CA GLU A 99 6.23 -8.63 -1.76
C GLU A 99 5.79 -8.37 -3.18
N LEU A 100 6.19 -7.22 -3.73
CA LEU A 100 5.85 -6.89 -5.12
C LEU A 100 6.61 -7.80 -6.07
N ASP A 101 6.03 -8.06 -7.22
CA ASP A 101 6.69 -8.87 -8.25
C ASP A 101 8.07 -8.29 -8.61
N GLU A 102 8.23 -6.99 -8.47
CA GLU A 102 9.49 -6.31 -8.74
C GLU A 102 10.49 -6.37 -7.59
N GLY A 103 10.10 -6.88 -6.45
CA GLY A 103 11.00 -7.14 -5.34
C GLY A 103 10.72 -6.42 -4.03
N PRO A 104 10.42 -5.13 -4.02
CA PRO A 104 10.24 -4.42 -2.75
C PRO A 104 9.04 -4.90 -1.95
N TRP A 105 9.12 -4.76 -0.65
CA TRP A 105 8.03 -5.08 0.26
C TRP A 105 7.22 -3.83 0.56
N VAL A 106 5.90 -4.00 0.59
CA VAL A 106 4.97 -2.91 0.86
C VAL A 106 4.17 -3.28 2.10
N HIS A 107 3.99 -2.31 3.00
CA HIS A 107 3.18 -2.49 4.20
C HIS A 107 1.89 -1.70 4.00
N THR A 108 0.76 -2.40 3.97
CA THR A 108 -0.52 -1.72 3.82
C THR A 108 -1.66 -2.61 4.24
N GLN A 109 -2.88 -2.13 4.04
CA GLN A 109 -4.06 -2.87 4.44
C GLN A 109 -4.58 -3.69 3.27
N LEU A 110 -5.24 -4.79 3.62
CA LEU A 110 -5.91 -5.65 2.65
C LEU A 110 -7.41 -5.34 2.61
N ARG A 111 -8.00 -5.59 1.44
CA ARG A 111 -9.43 -5.42 1.22
C ARG A 111 -10.00 -6.66 0.56
N ASP A 112 -11.29 -6.89 0.76
CA ASP A 112 -12.07 -7.91 0.05
C ASP A 112 -11.54 -9.33 0.26
N VAL A 113 -10.99 -9.60 1.44
CA VAL A 113 -10.50 -10.94 1.77
C VAL A 113 -10.80 -11.20 3.24
N ALA A 114 -11.23 -12.44 3.53
CA ALA A 114 -11.47 -12.87 4.88
C ALA A 114 -10.18 -13.37 5.52
N ILE A 115 -10.05 -13.20 6.83
CA ILE A 115 -8.84 -13.60 7.54
C ILE A 115 -8.53 -15.07 7.32
N GLN A 116 -9.56 -15.93 7.34
CA GLN A 116 -9.35 -17.35 7.18
C GLN A 116 -8.87 -17.77 5.79
N ASP A 117 -8.95 -16.85 4.83
CA ASP A 117 -8.49 -17.15 3.47
C ASP A 117 -7.06 -16.70 3.22
N LEU A 118 -6.40 -16.11 4.23
CA LEU A 118 -5.04 -15.61 4.07
C LEU A 118 -4.03 -16.73 4.23
N THR A 119 -3.14 -16.83 3.25
CA THR A 119 -2.03 -17.78 3.29
C THR A 119 -0.78 -17.12 2.75
N PRO A 120 0.41 -17.53 3.20
CA PRO A 120 1.63 -17.00 2.60
C PRO A 120 1.65 -17.32 1.10
N GLY A 121 2.05 -16.32 0.32
CA GLY A 121 2.09 -16.48 -1.13
C GLY A 121 0.81 -16.17 -1.85
N LEU A 122 -0.25 -15.80 -1.12
CA LEU A 122 -1.54 -15.46 -1.76
C LEU A 122 -1.31 -14.34 -2.79
N PRO A 123 -1.74 -14.55 -4.05
CA PRO A 123 -1.58 -13.48 -5.05
C PRO A 123 -2.47 -12.30 -4.76
N LEU A 124 -1.90 -11.11 -4.87
CA LEU A 124 -2.58 -9.86 -4.57
C LEU A 124 -2.34 -8.85 -5.68
N ARG A 125 -3.25 -7.90 -5.79
CA ARG A 125 -3.09 -6.75 -6.71
C ARG A 125 -3.41 -5.47 -5.98
N VAL A 126 -2.82 -4.37 -6.44
CA VAL A 126 -3.02 -3.07 -5.82
C VAL A 126 -4.35 -2.47 -6.25
N GLY A 127 -4.98 -1.78 -5.31
CA GLY A 127 -6.07 -0.85 -5.59
C GLY A 127 -5.76 0.43 -4.85
N PHE A 128 -6.55 1.46 -5.05
CA PHE A 128 -6.32 2.72 -4.39
C PHE A 128 -7.60 3.20 -3.74
N GLU A 129 -7.47 3.69 -2.51
CA GLU A 129 -8.58 4.32 -1.78
C GLU A 129 -8.19 5.74 -1.47
N GLN A 130 -9.14 6.65 -1.63
CA GLN A 130 -8.88 8.05 -1.34
C GLN A 130 -9.79 8.49 -0.21
N PRO A 131 -9.25 8.67 1.00
CA PRO A 131 -10.03 9.24 2.09
C PRO A 131 -10.42 10.67 1.78
N ASP A 132 -11.56 11.10 2.31
CA ASP A 132 -12.00 12.48 2.12
C ASP A 132 -10.94 13.44 2.62
N GLY A 133 -10.54 14.37 1.76
CA GLY A 133 -9.52 15.36 2.11
C GLY A 133 -8.10 14.86 2.00
N GLY A 134 -7.88 13.62 1.55
CA GLY A 134 -6.54 13.05 1.45
C GLY A 134 -6.19 12.59 0.06
N GLU A 135 -4.99 12.06 -0.08
CA GLU A 135 -4.50 11.51 -1.32
C GLU A 135 -4.91 10.06 -1.48
N PRO A 136 -4.95 9.53 -2.72
CA PRO A 136 -5.20 8.10 -2.89
C PRO A 136 -4.05 7.28 -2.33
N LEU A 137 -4.40 6.23 -1.60
CA LEU A 137 -3.43 5.38 -0.92
C LEU A 137 -3.58 3.95 -1.43
N PRO A 138 -2.47 3.22 -1.58
CA PRO A 138 -2.55 1.85 -2.05
C PRO A 138 -3.08 0.91 -0.97
N VAL A 139 -3.96 0.03 -1.39
CA VAL A 139 -4.38 -1.13 -0.62
C VAL A 139 -4.23 -2.33 -1.54
N PHE A 140 -4.28 -3.54 -0.99
CA PHE A 140 -4.17 -4.72 -1.83
C PHE A 140 -5.40 -5.60 -1.65
N LEU A 141 -5.78 -6.25 -2.77
CA LEU A 141 -6.92 -7.13 -2.83
C LEU A 141 -6.48 -8.44 -3.46
N PRO A 142 -7.23 -9.54 -3.25
CA PRO A 142 -6.88 -10.77 -3.94
C PRO A 142 -6.84 -10.56 -5.44
N ALA A 143 -5.78 -11.04 -6.05
CA ALA A 143 -5.74 -11.05 -7.50
C ALA A 143 -6.76 -12.07 -7.96
N GLN A 144 -7.54 -11.73 -8.82
CA GLN A 144 -8.61 -12.48 -9.13
C GLN A 144 -8.58 -13.79 -9.43
N ARG A 145 -9.19 -14.28 -9.19
CA ARG A 145 -9.54 -15.30 -9.49
C ARG A 145 -10.29 -15.79 -10.48
N ARG A 146 -10.33 -15.79 -10.68
CA ARG A 146 -10.97 -16.07 -11.49
C ARG A 146 -11.53 -16.91 -11.81
N ILE A 147 -11.75 -17.12 -11.91
CA ILE A 147 -12.34 -17.61 -12.22
C ILE A 147 -12.62 -18.48 -12.72
N SER A 148 -12.79 -18.59 -12.80
CA SER A 148 -13.19 -19.15 -13.29
C SER A 148 -13.52 -20.00 -13.71
N VAL A 149 -13.55 -20.14 -13.88
CA VAL A 149 -13.97 -20.64 -14.38
C VAL A 149 -14.25 -21.40 -14.64
N GLU A 150 -14.42 -21.49 -14.76
CA GLU A 150 -14.73 -21.81 -15.05
C GLU A 150 -14.97 -22.25 -15.20
#